data_c0eb15b1d0dcd76de41fb41e5bba7504
#
_entry.id   c0eb15b1d0dcd76de41fb41e5bba7504
#
_cell.length_a   1.000
_cell.length_b   1.000
_cell.length_c   1.000
_cell.angle_alpha   90.00
_cell.angle_beta   90.00
_cell.angle_gamma   90.00
#
_symmetry.space_group_name_H-M   'P 1'
#
loop_
_entity.id
_entity.type
_entity.pdbx_description
1 polymer ?
#
loop_
_entity_poly.entity_id
_entity_poly.type
_entity_poly.pdbx_seq_one_letter_code
_entity_poly.pdbx_strand_id
1 'polypeptide(L)'
;KLDNRKQCPEAPQTYDDYIFFDLLWSDPHPEDGDGVHESSRGEGCILFGRDMTVEFLRRNSLQLIVRSHQLPSDGHGYEVLHDGRCITVFSASNYGGSCY
;
A
#
# COMPACT_ATOMS: atom_id res chain seq x y z
N LYS A 1 -2.08 7.36 16.53
CA LYS A 1 -1.64 6.00 16.85
C LYS A 1 -2.78 5.06 16.53
N LEU A 2 -2.62 4.22 15.50
CA LEU A 2 -3.61 3.20 15.15
C LEU A 2 -3.78 2.26 16.36
N ASP A 3 -5.02 2.11 16.83
CA ASP A 3 -5.32 1.14 17.86
C ASP A 3 -5.30 -0.26 17.24
N ASN A 4 -4.31 -1.05 17.57
CA ASN A 4 -4.15 -2.42 17.07
C ASN A 4 -5.33 -3.35 17.39
N ARG A 5 -6.27 -2.90 18.22
CA ARG A 5 -7.49 -3.64 18.54
C ARG A 5 -8.65 -3.37 17.58
N LYS A 6 -8.55 -2.34 16.73
CA LYS A 6 -9.55 -2.09 15.69
C LYS A 6 -9.28 -2.99 14.49
N GLN A 7 -10.20 -3.88 14.20
CA GLN A 7 -10.23 -4.58 12.94
C GLN A 7 -10.66 -3.63 11.82
N CYS A 8 -10.09 -3.80 10.63
CA CYS A 8 -10.55 -3.08 9.46
C CYS A 8 -12.02 -3.43 9.21
N PRO A 9 -12.93 -2.46 9.13
CA PRO A 9 -14.32 -2.73 8.84
C PRO A 9 -14.44 -3.33 7.44
N GLU A 10 -15.21 -4.42 7.32
CA GLU A 10 -15.53 -5.03 6.02
C GLU A 10 -16.35 -4.07 5.12
N ALA A 11 -17.12 -3.17 5.74
CA ALA A 11 -17.89 -2.14 5.06
C ALA A 11 -17.66 -0.80 5.77
N PRO A 12 -16.75 0.06 5.28
CA PRO A 12 -16.53 1.40 5.83
C PRO A 12 -17.82 2.22 5.83
N GLN A 13 -18.14 2.87 6.95
CA GLN A 13 -19.33 3.70 7.10
C GLN A 13 -19.03 5.14 7.48
N THR A 14 -17.90 5.37 8.15
CA THR A 14 -17.47 6.71 8.56
C THR A 14 -16.23 7.15 7.74
N TYR A 15 -15.93 8.44 7.79
CA TYR A 15 -14.72 8.98 7.15
C TYR A 15 -13.43 8.31 7.68
N ASP A 16 -13.37 8.09 8.99
CA ASP A 16 -12.22 7.41 9.61
C ASP A 16 -12.12 5.94 9.20
N ASP A 17 -13.25 5.26 8.99
CA ASP A 17 -13.28 3.89 8.47
C ASP A 17 -12.72 3.84 7.05
N TYR A 18 -13.05 4.79 6.19
CA TYR A 18 -12.52 4.87 4.83
C TYR A 18 -11.01 5.12 4.82
N ILE A 19 -10.52 6.03 5.65
CA ILE A 19 -9.07 6.26 5.81
C ILE A 19 -8.37 4.98 6.26
N PHE A 20 -8.93 4.31 7.25
CA PHE A 20 -8.37 3.07 7.79
C PHE A 20 -8.35 1.96 6.75
N PHE A 21 -9.44 1.81 6.00
CA PHE A 21 -9.56 0.87 4.90
C PHE A 21 -8.50 1.15 3.82
N ASP A 22 -8.38 2.39 3.36
CA ASP A 22 -7.43 2.78 2.33
C ASP A 22 -5.98 2.55 2.75
N LEU A 23 -5.64 2.86 4.01
CA LEU A 23 -4.31 2.62 4.55
C LEU A 23 -3.92 1.14 4.58
N LEU A 24 -4.89 0.24 4.77
CA LEU A 24 -4.65 -1.19 4.85
C LEU A 24 -4.70 -1.89 3.50
N TRP A 25 -5.56 -1.45 2.59
CA TRP A 25 -5.88 -2.17 1.36
C TRP A 25 -5.34 -1.55 0.09
N SER A 26 -4.96 -0.28 0.10
CA SER A 26 -4.43 0.39 -1.09
C SER A 26 -3.03 -0.08 -1.43
N ASP A 27 -2.75 -0.15 -2.72
CA ASP A 27 -1.45 -0.53 -3.25
C ASP A 27 -0.86 0.59 -4.11
N PRO A 28 0.47 0.71 -4.20
CA PRO A 28 1.10 1.60 -5.15
C PRO A 28 0.88 1.09 -6.57
N HIS A 29 0.61 2.00 -7.51
CA HIS A 29 0.55 1.65 -8.92
C HIS A 29 1.94 1.15 -9.38
N PRO A 30 2.02 0.01 -10.08
CA PRO A 30 3.32 -0.59 -10.44
C PRO A 30 4.07 0.17 -11.53
N GLU A 31 3.37 1.01 -12.27
CA GLU A 31 3.93 1.83 -13.35
C GLU A 31 3.85 3.31 -12.97
N ASP A 32 4.38 4.18 -13.82
CA ASP A 32 4.33 5.65 -13.64
C ASP A 32 2.94 6.25 -13.91
N GLY A 33 1.90 5.55 -13.48
CA GLY A 33 0.53 6.06 -13.54
C GLY A 33 0.29 7.10 -12.45
N ASP A 34 -0.22 8.26 -12.84
CA ASP A 34 -0.63 9.30 -11.91
C ASP A 34 -2.09 9.10 -11.46
N GLY A 35 -2.43 9.65 -10.29
CA GLY A 35 -3.77 9.64 -9.74
C GLY A 35 -4.15 8.33 -9.04
N VAL A 36 -5.44 8.13 -8.95
CA VAL A 36 -6.05 6.98 -8.28
C VAL A 36 -6.69 6.08 -9.32
N HIS A 37 -6.42 4.78 -9.24
CA HIS A 37 -6.93 3.78 -10.17
C HIS A 37 -7.68 2.68 -9.40
N GLU A 38 -8.56 1.98 -10.09
CA GLU A 38 -9.21 0.79 -9.53
C GLU A 38 -8.21 -0.33 -9.31
N SER A 39 -8.38 -1.07 -8.22
CA SER A 39 -7.57 -2.24 -7.90
C SER A 39 -8.31 -3.53 -8.24
N SER A 40 -7.58 -4.52 -8.71
CA SER A 40 -8.10 -5.87 -8.93
C SER A 40 -8.43 -6.62 -7.63
N ARG A 41 -8.08 -6.08 -6.46
CA ARG A 41 -8.39 -6.68 -5.17
C ARG A 41 -9.88 -6.74 -4.87
N GLY A 42 -10.67 -5.79 -5.37
CA GLY A 42 -12.11 -5.73 -5.17
C GLY A 42 -12.65 -4.33 -5.02
N GLU A 43 -13.94 -4.24 -4.73
CA GLU A 43 -14.66 -2.99 -4.60
C GLU A 43 -14.07 -2.10 -3.49
N GLY A 44 -13.84 -0.83 -3.81
CA GLY A 44 -13.29 0.15 -2.88
C GLY A 44 -11.78 0.14 -2.72
N CYS A 45 -11.08 -0.90 -3.18
CA CYS A 45 -9.62 -0.93 -3.17
C CYS A 45 -9.05 -0.09 -4.32
N ILE A 46 -7.98 0.63 -4.05
CA ILE A 46 -7.37 1.54 -5.03
C ILE A 46 -5.89 1.25 -5.26
N LEU A 47 -5.41 1.70 -6.42
CA LEU A 47 -3.99 1.89 -6.70
C LEU A 47 -3.68 3.38 -6.68
N PHE A 48 -2.65 3.79 -5.95
CA PHE A 48 -2.23 5.19 -5.90
C PHE A 48 -0.96 5.41 -6.73
N GLY A 49 -0.99 6.45 -7.54
CA GLY A 49 0.10 6.80 -8.44
C GLY A 49 1.29 7.45 -7.73
N ARG A 50 2.37 7.64 -8.49
CA ARG A 50 3.59 8.29 -8.02
C ARG A 50 3.33 9.72 -7.50
N ASP A 51 2.49 10.47 -8.18
CA ASP A 51 2.09 11.83 -7.78
C ASP A 51 1.46 11.86 -6.39
N MET A 52 0.62 10.88 -6.07
CA MET A 52 0.01 10.73 -4.75
C MET A 52 1.06 10.47 -3.67
N THR A 53 2.02 9.60 -3.96
CA THR A 53 3.15 9.33 -3.05
C THR A 53 3.98 10.59 -2.79
N VAL A 54 4.34 11.31 -3.83
CA VAL A 54 5.13 12.55 -3.72
C VAL A 54 4.39 13.58 -2.87
N GLU A 55 3.11 13.81 -3.13
CA GLU A 55 2.29 14.78 -2.39
C GLU A 55 2.11 14.38 -0.92
N PHE A 56 1.87 13.12 -0.66
CA PHE A 56 1.76 12.60 0.72
C PHE A 56 3.04 12.83 1.51
N LEU A 57 4.19 12.49 0.94
CA LEU A 57 5.50 12.69 1.58
C LEU A 57 5.77 14.17 1.84
N ARG A 58 5.50 15.01 0.86
CA ARG A 58 5.67 16.46 0.98
C ARG A 58 4.82 17.05 2.09
N ARG A 59 3.53 16.72 2.12
CA ARG A 59 2.59 17.22 3.15
C ARG A 59 2.95 16.81 4.56
N ASN A 60 3.52 15.63 4.71
CA ASN A 60 3.85 15.07 6.02
C ASN A 60 5.32 15.22 6.40
N SER A 61 6.11 15.93 5.60
CA SER A 61 7.57 16.09 5.81
C SER A 61 8.29 14.75 5.98
N LEU A 62 7.89 13.78 5.17
CA LEU A 62 8.46 12.44 5.12
C LEU A 62 9.29 12.26 3.84
N GLN A 63 10.20 11.31 3.84
CA GLN A 63 11.08 11.02 2.72
C GLN A 63 10.77 9.71 2.02
N LEU A 64 10.12 8.78 2.70
CA LEU A 64 9.95 7.42 2.23
C LEU A 64 8.69 6.79 2.84
N ILE A 65 7.99 6.00 2.02
CA ILE A 65 6.96 5.06 2.48
C ILE A 65 7.59 3.66 2.47
N VAL A 66 7.53 2.96 3.59
CA VAL A 66 7.83 1.54 3.68
C VAL A 66 6.54 0.81 4.05
N ARG A 67 6.15 -0.15 3.24
CA ARG A 67 4.90 -0.89 3.41
C ARG A 67 5.09 -2.39 3.15
N SER A 68 4.09 -3.16 3.44
CA SER A 68 3.99 -4.57 3.09
C SER A 68 2.70 -4.82 2.29
N HIS A 69 2.07 -5.97 2.42
CA HIS A 69 0.76 -6.33 1.86
C HIS A 69 0.79 -6.91 0.44
N GLN A 70 1.87 -6.73 -0.31
CA GLN A 70 2.04 -7.31 -1.63
C GLN A 70 3.29 -8.18 -1.69
N LEU A 71 3.21 -9.23 -2.51
CA LEU A 71 4.39 -9.98 -2.93
C LEU A 71 5.17 -9.14 -3.93
N PRO A 72 6.48 -8.93 -3.72
CA PRO A 72 7.33 -8.33 -4.73
C PRO A 72 7.35 -9.16 -6.01
N SER A 73 7.30 -8.47 -7.15
CA SER A 73 7.17 -9.11 -8.46
C SER A 73 8.36 -9.99 -8.84
N ASP A 74 9.54 -9.67 -8.33
CA ASP A 74 10.81 -10.37 -8.61
C ASP A 74 11.15 -11.49 -7.61
N GLY A 75 10.34 -11.68 -6.57
CA GLY A 75 10.57 -12.70 -5.55
C GLY A 75 11.69 -12.41 -4.55
N HIS A 76 12.26 -11.21 -4.53
CA HIS A 76 13.39 -10.85 -3.68
C HIS A 76 13.02 -10.35 -2.28
N GLY A 77 11.77 -10.34 -1.91
CA GLY A 77 11.34 -9.89 -0.58
C GLY A 77 11.18 -8.37 -0.44
N TYR A 78 11.56 -7.59 -1.42
CA TYR A 78 11.27 -6.16 -1.51
C TYR A 78 11.12 -5.68 -2.95
N GLU A 79 10.40 -4.59 -3.12
CA GLU A 79 10.22 -3.92 -4.41
C GLU A 79 10.25 -2.41 -4.21
N VAL A 80 10.99 -1.71 -5.08
CA VAL A 80 11.15 -0.26 -5.03
C VAL A 80 10.32 0.36 -6.15
N LEU A 81 9.38 1.23 -5.79
CA LEU A 81 8.46 1.90 -6.70
C LEU A 81 8.52 3.42 -6.51
N HIS A 82 7.89 4.14 -7.43
CA HIS A 82 7.73 5.59 -7.37
C HIS A 82 9.06 6.34 -7.18
N ASP A 83 10.05 6.01 -8.03
CA ASP A 83 11.40 6.60 -8.00
C ASP A 83 12.09 6.49 -6.63
N GLY A 84 11.97 5.35 -5.98
CA GLY A 84 12.58 5.10 -4.68
C GLY A 84 11.84 5.69 -3.48
N ARG A 85 10.63 6.20 -3.68
CA ARG A 85 9.81 6.83 -2.62
C ARG A 85 8.85 5.89 -1.93
N CYS A 86 8.61 4.72 -2.52
CA CYS A 86 7.72 3.70 -1.96
C CYS A 86 8.42 2.33 -2.06
N ILE A 87 8.63 1.70 -0.92
CA ILE A 87 9.25 0.37 -0.86
C ILE A 87 8.23 -0.59 -0.26
N THR A 88 7.91 -1.64 -1.00
CA THR A 88 7.15 -2.77 -0.50
C THR A 88 8.13 -3.81 0.02
N VAL A 89 7.93 -4.28 1.24
CA VAL A 89 8.71 -5.36 1.86
C VAL A 89 7.79 -6.52 2.18
N PHE A 90 8.29 -7.72 1.94
CA PHE A 90 7.56 -8.95 2.26
C PHE A 90 8.54 -10.00 2.76
N SER A 91 8.32 -10.48 3.97
CA SER A 91 9.17 -11.49 4.57
C SER A 91 8.33 -12.63 5.13
N ALA A 92 8.45 -13.79 4.52
CA ALA A 92 7.76 -15.00 4.95
C ALA A 92 8.63 -16.23 4.67
N SER A 93 8.77 -17.10 5.67
CA SER A 93 9.52 -18.33 5.51
C SER A 93 8.82 -19.38 4.66
N ASN A 94 7.51 -19.29 4.56
CA ASN A 94 6.70 -20.18 3.72
C ASN A 94 5.38 -19.50 3.36
N TYR A 95 5.34 -18.88 2.19
CA TYR A 95 4.13 -18.30 1.64
C TYR A 95 3.84 -18.94 0.29
N GLY A 96 2.75 -19.72 0.22
CA GLY A 96 2.43 -20.47 -1.00
C GLY A 96 3.53 -21.46 -1.43
N GLY A 97 4.35 -21.95 -0.50
CA GLY A 97 5.48 -22.85 -0.77
C GLY A 97 6.79 -22.14 -1.12
N SER A 98 6.85 -20.82 -1.06
CA SER A 98 8.05 -20.02 -1.35
C SER A 98 8.52 -19.22 -0.13
N CYS A 99 9.81 -18.92 -0.08
CA CYS A 99 10.42 -18.04 0.91
C CYS A 99 10.72 -16.67 0.30
N TYR A 100 10.47 -15.64 1.05
CA TYR A 100 10.72 -14.25 0.67
C TYR A 100 11.55 -13.51 1.70
#